data_c2cfaa0443b839c63385de3bf6e3f8b3
#
_entry.id   c2cfaa0443b839c63385de3bf6e3f8b3
#
_cell.length_a   1.000
_cell.length_b   1.000
_cell.length_c   1.000
_cell.angle_alpha   90.00
_cell.angle_beta   90.00
_cell.angle_gamma   90.00
#
_symmetry.space_group_name_H-M   'P 1'
#
loop_
_entity.id
_entity.type
_entity.pdbx_description
1 polymer ?
#
loop_
_entity_poly.entity_id
_entity_poly.type
_entity_poly.pdbx_seq_one_letter_code
_entity_poly.pdbx_strand_id
1 'polypeptide(L)'
;MQALLRISLVLLVLVVVLVASAPGLIYLAGIGSVEGRPQPDAPPLRPAQREWLRCELRADGRPEAPITNPWSYALRVLWRDAPPSYGDEMSWIIARHYNATHSKRQRAMERMLSGMSMSIWIARHWTQDQMEFQVHALLQDASRFSCQPGPSEWQR
;
A
#
# COMPACT_ATOMS: atom_id res chain seq x y z
N MET A 1 -32.83 25.68 27.60
CA MET A 1 -32.38 25.83 26.22
C MET A 1 -30.84 25.87 26.09
N GLN A 2 -30.12 26.73 26.79
CA GLN A 2 -28.65 26.86 26.73
C GLN A 2 -27.88 25.56 27.10
N ALA A 3 -28.34 24.79 28.09
CA ALA A 3 -27.71 23.56 28.51
C ALA A 3 -27.77 22.48 27.41
N LEU A 4 -28.92 22.31 26.76
CA LEU A 4 -29.10 21.37 25.64
C LEU A 4 -28.22 21.75 24.45
N LEU A 5 -28.09 23.02 24.13
CA LEU A 5 -27.23 23.50 23.05
C LEU A 5 -25.76 23.20 23.33
N ARG A 6 -25.29 23.36 24.55
CA ARG A 6 -23.91 23.02 24.96
C ARG A 6 -23.64 21.53 24.87
N ILE A 7 -24.59 20.69 25.31
CA ILE A 7 -24.46 19.24 25.23
C ILE A 7 -24.39 18.80 23.76
N SER A 8 -25.28 19.31 22.90
CA SER A 8 -25.26 19.03 21.46
C SER A 8 -23.94 19.44 20.81
N LEU A 9 -23.41 20.60 21.17
CA LEU A 9 -22.12 21.07 20.64
C LEU A 9 -20.96 20.16 21.04
N VAL A 10 -20.91 19.77 22.32
CA VAL A 10 -19.88 18.85 22.83
C VAL A 10 -19.97 17.50 22.13
N LEU A 11 -21.16 16.93 21.96
CA LEU A 11 -21.36 15.69 21.25
C LEU A 11 -20.93 15.77 19.78
N LEU A 12 -21.27 16.88 19.10
CA LEU A 12 -20.85 17.13 17.72
C LEU A 12 -19.33 17.17 17.62
N VAL A 13 -18.66 17.91 18.50
CA VAL A 13 -17.19 18.00 18.52
C VAL A 13 -16.56 16.63 18.77
N LEU A 14 -17.11 15.85 19.71
CA LEU A 14 -16.64 14.49 19.99
C LEU A 14 -16.76 13.57 18.76
N VAL A 15 -17.89 13.61 18.05
CA VAL A 15 -18.10 12.84 16.82
C VAL A 15 -17.11 13.26 15.73
N VAL A 16 -16.93 14.56 15.54
CA VAL A 16 -15.96 15.08 14.56
C VAL A 16 -14.55 14.63 14.89
N VAL A 17 -14.12 14.73 16.15
CA VAL A 17 -12.80 14.26 16.58
C VAL A 17 -12.65 12.74 16.38
N LEU A 18 -13.67 11.95 16.70
CA LEU A 18 -13.64 10.49 16.52
C LEU A 18 -13.53 10.11 15.04
N VAL A 19 -14.35 10.71 14.19
CA VAL A 19 -14.30 10.49 12.74
C VAL A 19 -12.96 10.96 12.20
N ALA A 20 -12.50 12.12 12.65
CA ALA A 20 -11.24 12.69 12.27
C ALA A 20 -10.04 11.83 12.71
N SER A 21 -10.02 11.12 13.79
CA SER A 21 -8.91 10.27 14.24
C SER A 21 -8.98 8.83 13.67
N ALA A 22 -10.12 8.38 13.19
CA ALA A 22 -10.34 6.99 12.78
C ALA A 22 -9.31 6.42 11.80
N PRO A 23 -8.95 7.07 10.67
CA PRO A 23 -7.94 6.53 9.76
C PRO A 23 -6.56 6.36 10.38
N GLY A 24 -6.18 7.30 11.26
CA GLY A 24 -4.93 7.21 12.01
C GLY A 24 -4.92 6.01 12.99
N LEU A 25 -6.01 5.83 13.73
CA LEU A 25 -6.16 4.71 14.67
C LEU A 25 -6.19 3.36 13.95
N ILE A 26 -6.90 3.28 12.83
CA ILE A 26 -6.94 2.08 11.98
C ILE A 26 -5.55 1.75 11.47
N TYR A 27 -4.80 2.76 11.01
CA TYR A 27 -3.41 2.60 10.58
C TYR A 27 -2.53 2.05 11.69
N LEU A 28 -2.59 2.63 12.89
CA LEU A 28 -1.80 2.18 14.04
C LEU A 28 -2.16 0.76 14.49
N ALA A 29 -3.45 0.45 14.54
CA ALA A 29 -3.94 -0.89 14.88
C ALA A 29 -3.48 -1.93 13.84
N GLY A 30 -3.61 -1.61 12.55
CA GLY A 30 -3.22 -2.49 11.47
C GLY A 30 -1.71 -2.74 11.44
N ILE A 31 -0.91 -1.69 11.63
CA ILE A 31 0.55 -1.85 11.65
C ILE A 31 1.03 -2.60 12.91
N GLY A 32 0.34 -2.47 14.05
CA GLY A 32 0.63 -3.18 15.30
C GLY A 32 0.29 -4.67 15.25
N SER A 33 -0.57 -5.10 14.33
CA SER A 33 -0.99 -6.50 14.18
C SER A 33 -0.01 -7.38 13.38
N VAL A 34 1.03 -6.80 12.81
CA VAL A 34 2.05 -7.51 12.00
C VAL A 34 3.38 -7.52 12.74
N GLU A 35 3.99 -8.69 12.84
CA GLU A 35 5.29 -8.87 13.47
C GLU A 35 6.42 -8.40 12.55
N GLY A 36 7.29 -7.55 13.07
CA GLY A 36 8.43 -7.01 12.33
C GLY A 36 8.05 -5.97 11.27
N ARG A 37 9.00 -5.67 10.43
CA ARG A 37 8.83 -4.77 9.27
C ARG A 37 9.67 -5.31 8.12
N PRO A 38 9.15 -5.29 6.89
CA PRO A 38 9.94 -5.68 5.74
C PRO A 38 11.12 -4.74 5.59
N GLN A 39 12.28 -5.31 5.32
CA GLN A 39 13.48 -4.53 5.03
C GLN A 39 13.73 -4.53 3.53
N PRO A 40 14.05 -3.39 2.94
CA PRO A 40 14.37 -3.33 1.52
C PRO A 40 15.77 -3.92 1.31
N ASP A 41 15.86 -5.01 0.57
CA ASP A 41 17.13 -5.60 0.17
C ASP A 41 17.26 -5.41 -1.34
N ALA A 42 17.92 -4.30 -1.77
CA ALA A 42 17.71 -3.91 -3.15
C ALA A 42 18.88 -3.19 -3.83
N PRO A 43 19.55 -3.83 -4.78
CA PRO A 43 20.19 -3.11 -5.87
C PRO A 43 19.12 -2.55 -6.84
N PRO A 44 19.37 -1.41 -7.52
CA PRO A 44 18.45 -0.88 -8.51
C PRO A 44 18.26 -1.86 -9.67
N LEU A 45 17.02 -1.96 -10.17
CA LEU A 45 16.73 -2.74 -11.36
C LEU A 45 17.43 -2.19 -12.60
N ARG A 46 17.81 -3.08 -13.50
CA ARG A 46 18.26 -2.71 -14.85
C ARG A 46 17.08 -2.09 -15.63
N PRO A 47 17.35 -1.18 -16.59
CA PRO A 47 16.27 -0.52 -17.35
C PRO A 47 15.26 -1.51 -17.97
N ALA A 48 15.73 -2.59 -18.60
CA ALA A 48 14.87 -3.60 -19.21
C ALA A 48 13.97 -4.32 -18.17
N GLN A 49 14.48 -4.57 -16.96
CA GLN A 49 13.68 -5.19 -15.88
C GLN A 49 12.60 -4.22 -15.37
N ARG A 50 12.94 -2.93 -15.31
CA ARG A 50 11.98 -1.89 -14.92
C ARG A 50 10.87 -1.75 -15.96
N GLU A 51 11.23 -1.72 -17.25
CA GLU A 51 10.26 -1.66 -18.33
C GLU A 51 9.32 -2.88 -18.34
N TRP A 52 9.88 -4.07 -18.16
CA TRP A 52 9.09 -5.29 -18.00
C TRP A 52 8.11 -5.18 -16.82
N LEU A 53 8.59 -4.72 -15.66
CA LEU A 53 7.75 -4.56 -14.47
C LEU A 53 6.62 -3.57 -14.71
N ARG A 54 6.90 -2.44 -15.37
CA ARG A 54 5.89 -1.43 -15.72
C ARG A 54 4.82 -2.00 -16.66
N CYS A 55 5.23 -2.79 -17.64
CA CYS A 55 4.32 -3.49 -18.53
C CYS A 55 3.43 -4.48 -17.74
N GLU A 56 4.03 -5.32 -16.90
CA GLU A 56 3.31 -6.35 -16.13
C GLU A 56 2.28 -5.74 -15.19
N LEU A 57 2.62 -4.65 -14.53
CA LEU A 57 1.73 -3.89 -13.65
C LEU A 57 0.82 -2.91 -14.39
N ARG A 58 0.86 -2.87 -15.73
CA ARG A 58 0.09 -1.93 -16.56
C ARG A 58 0.22 -0.49 -16.06
N ALA A 59 1.45 -0.06 -15.82
CA ALA A 59 1.76 1.23 -15.19
C ALA A 59 1.56 2.43 -16.12
N ASP A 60 1.39 2.22 -17.42
CA ASP A 60 1.29 3.28 -18.41
C ASP A 60 0.13 4.22 -18.12
N GLY A 61 0.45 5.52 -18.06
CA GLY A 61 -0.53 6.57 -17.77
C GLY A 61 -0.98 6.67 -16.31
N ARG A 62 -0.43 5.87 -15.40
CA ARG A 62 -0.75 5.96 -13.98
C ARG A 62 0.18 6.92 -13.24
N PRO A 63 -0.30 7.60 -12.19
CA PRO A 63 0.59 8.34 -11.28
C PRO A 63 1.65 7.42 -10.68
N GLU A 64 2.89 7.89 -10.55
CA GLU A 64 3.97 7.08 -9.99
C GLU A 64 3.96 7.07 -8.46
N ALA A 65 3.70 8.22 -7.85
CA ALA A 65 3.80 8.40 -6.42
C ALA A 65 2.74 7.62 -5.62
N PRO A 66 3.15 6.83 -4.61
CA PRO A 66 2.22 6.13 -3.74
C PRO A 66 1.55 7.09 -2.74
N ILE A 67 0.40 6.67 -2.21
CA ILE A 67 -0.27 7.37 -1.12
C ILE A 67 0.42 7.03 0.20
N THR A 68 1.01 8.05 0.83
CA THR A 68 1.72 7.91 2.10
C THR A 68 0.86 8.28 3.32
N ASN A 69 -0.33 8.85 3.11
CA ASN A 69 -1.18 9.36 4.19
C ASN A 69 -2.43 8.49 4.39
N PRO A 70 -2.71 8.00 5.62
CA PRO A 70 -3.91 7.20 5.92
C PRO A 70 -5.23 7.88 5.54
N TRP A 71 -5.31 9.20 5.62
CA TRP A 71 -6.48 9.99 5.25
C TRP A 71 -6.72 9.96 3.75
N SER A 72 -5.68 10.26 2.96
CA SER A 72 -5.76 10.21 1.51
C SER A 72 -6.10 8.79 1.02
N TYR A 73 -5.58 7.79 1.71
CA TYR A 73 -5.89 6.39 1.43
C TYR A 73 -7.37 6.08 1.72
N ALA A 74 -7.88 6.50 2.88
CA ALA A 74 -9.28 6.30 3.25
C ALA A 74 -10.24 7.02 2.29
N LEU A 75 -9.94 8.27 1.92
CA LEU A 75 -10.73 9.03 0.95
C LEU A 75 -10.75 8.32 -0.41
N ARG A 76 -9.62 7.82 -0.88
CA ARG A 76 -9.55 7.09 -2.15
C ARG A 76 -10.37 5.80 -2.14
N VAL A 77 -10.35 5.05 -1.02
CA VAL A 77 -11.18 3.84 -0.88
C VAL A 77 -12.67 4.18 -0.92
N LEU A 78 -13.06 5.33 -0.35
CA LEU A 78 -14.46 5.78 -0.34
C LEU A 78 -14.92 6.28 -1.72
N TRP A 79 -14.05 6.96 -2.46
CA TRP A 79 -14.44 7.67 -3.70
C TRP A 79 -14.08 6.96 -5.01
N ARG A 80 -13.52 5.77 -4.94
CA ARG A 80 -13.30 4.76 -6.02
C ARG A 80 -13.02 5.22 -7.46
N ASP A 81 -12.82 6.51 -7.72
CA ASP A 81 -12.86 7.07 -9.07
C ASP A 81 -11.53 7.02 -9.84
N ALA A 82 -10.45 6.62 -9.20
CA ALA A 82 -9.15 6.55 -9.86
C ALA A 82 -8.45 5.21 -9.64
N PRO A 83 -7.79 4.68 -10.69
CA PRO A 83 -6.96 3.49 -10.52
C PRO A 83 -5.84 3.75 -9.50
N PRO A 84 -5.35 2.71 -8.81
CA PRO A 84 -4.20 2.86 -7.91
C PRO A 84 -2.99 3.39 -8.68
N SER A 85 -2.16 4.21 -8.03
CA SER A 85 -0.88 4.62 -8.60
C SER A 85 0.05 3.41 -8.75
N TYR A 86 1.09 3.56 -9.56
CA TYR A 86 2.10 2.51 -9.71
C TYR A 86 2.75 2.16 -8.36
N GLY A 87 3.10 3.18 -7.57
CA GLY A 87 3.66 3.00 -6.23
C GLY A 87 2.68 2.36 -5.22
N ASP A 88 1.37 2.65 -5.33
CA ASP A 88 0.36 2.01 -4.46
C ASP A 88 0.24 0.52 -4.76
N GLU A 89 0.27 0.14 -6.03
CA GLU A 89 0.18 -1.26 -6.42
C GLU A 89 1.40 -2.04 -5.95
N MET A 90 2.60 -1.50 -6.13
CA MET A 90 3.84 -2.10 -5.64
C MET A 90 3.82 -2.27 -4.11
N SER A 91 3.52 -1.21 -3.38
CA SER A 91 3.45 -1.26 -1.92
C SER A 91 2.41 -2.24 -1.41
N TRP A 92 1.28 -2.38 -2.12
CA TRP A 92 0.24 -3.36 -1.82
C TRP A 92 0.70 -4.81 -2.05
N ILE A 93 1.38 -5.09 -3.17
CA ILE A 93 1.92 -6.43 -3.47
C ILE A 93 2.90 -6.87 -2.38
N ILE A 94 3.85 -5.99 -2.02
CA ILE A 94 4.82 -6.27 -0.96
C ILE A 94 4.14 -6.48 0.39
N ALA A 95 3.21 -5.59 0.75
CA ALA A 95 2.47 -5.67 2.01
C ALA A 95 1.68 -6.98 2.12
N ARG A 96 1.01 -7.38 1.03
CA ARG A 96 0.22 -8.61 0.99
C ARG A 96 1.10 -9.84 1.14
N HIS A 97 2.24 -9.88 0.45
CA HIS A 97 3.19 -10.98 0.57
C HIS A 97 3.77 -11.07 1.98
N TYR A 98 4.22 -9.95 2.53
CA TYR A 98 4.76 -9.89 3.89
C TYR A 98 3.74 -10.33 4.94
N ASN A 99 2.49 -9.87 4.84
CA ASN A 99 1.43 -10.28 5.76
C ASN A 99 1.09 -11.78 5.65
N ALA A 100 1.17 -12.37 4.47
CA ALA A 100 0.91 -13.80 4.30
C ALA A 100 1.90 -14.67 5.10
N THR A 101 3.13 -14.18 5.28
CA THR A 101 4.21 -14.93 5.96
C THR A 101 4.40 -14.55 7.43
N HIS A 102 4.04 -13.30 7.83
CA HIS A 102 4.34 -12.75 9.16
C HIS A 102 3.10 -12.39 9.98
N SER A 103 1.90 -12.64 9.48
CA SER A 103 0.70 -12.38 10.27
C SER A 103 0.28 -13.60 11.08
N LYS A 104 -0.01 -13.38 12.37
CA LYS A 104 -0.74 -14.36 13.18
C LYS A 104 -2.11 -14.61 12.57
N ARG A 105 -2.77 -15.75 12.93
CA ARG A 105 -4.14 -16.09 12.50
C ARG A 105 -5.05 -14.86 12.53
N GLN A 106 -5.22 -14.21 11.41
CA GLN A 106 -6.05 -13.02 11.29
C GLN A 106 -7.35 -13.36 10.56
N ARG A 107 -8.44 -12.78 11.05
CA ARG A 107 -9.71 -12.76 10.32
C ARG A 107 -9.54 -11.98 9.02
N ALA A 108 -10.41 -12.20 8.03
CA ALA A 108 -10.31 -11.55 6.72
C ALA A 108 -10.20 -10.02 6.83
N MET A 109 -10.98 -9.40 7.71
CA MET A 109 -10.95 -7.96 7.96
C MET A 109 -9.59 -7.50 8.54
N GLU A 110 -9.05 -8.23 9.49
CA GLU A 110 -7.75 -7.91 10.10
C GLU A 110 -6.62 -7.99 9.08
N ARG A 111 -6.64 -9.00 8.20
CA ARG A 111 -5.67 -9.12 7.09
C ARG A 111 -5.78 -7.97 6.09
N MET A 112 -7.00 -7.53 5.81
CA MET A 112 -7.22 -6.39 4.92
C MET A 112 -6.66 -5.11 5.56
N LEU A 113 -7.00 -4.83 6.82
CA LEU A 113 -6.56 -3.63 7.53
C LEU A 113 -5.03 -3.61 7.73
N SER A 114 -4.44 -4.75 8.11
CA SER A 114 -2.99 -4.87 8.23
C SER A 114 -2.28 -4.70 6.89
N GLY A 115 -2.85 -5.22 5.79
CA GLY A 115 -2.32 -5.02 4.44
C GLY A 115 -2.32 -3.54 4.03
N MET A 116 -3.44 -2.84 4.24
CA MET A 116 -3.54 -1.41 3.96
C MET A 116 -2.54 -0.59 4.79
N SER A 117 -2.44 -0.88 6.07
CA SER A 117 -1.51 -0.19 6.97
C SER A 117 -0.06 -0.44 6.60
N MET A 118 0.29 -1.68 6.27
CA MET A 118 1.64 -2.05 5.83
C MET A 118 1.98 -1.42 4.47
N SER A 119 1.04 -1.35 3.54
CA SER A 119 1.22 -0.66 2.26
C SER A 119 1.57 0.82 2.46
N ILE A 120 0.84 1.54 3.33
CA ILE A 120 1.14 2.92 3.68
C ILE A 120 2.52 3.04 4.36
N TRP A 121 2.85 2.08 5.23
CA TRP A 121 4.15 2.07 5.90
C TRP A 121 5.30 1.91 4.90
N ILE A 122 5.19 0.97 3.96
CA ILE A 122 6.17 0.74 2.89
C ILE A 122 6.30 2.01 2.03
N ALA A 123 5.19 2.60 1.59
CA ALA A 123 5.17 3.83 0.82
C ALA A 123 5.87 5.02 1.50
N ARG A 124 5.94 5.02 2.84
CA ARG A 124 6.63 6.06 3.62
C ARG A 124 8.12 5.83 3.80
N HIS A 125 8.56 4.57 3.82
CA HIS A 125 9.89 4.20 4.26
C HIS A 125 10.78 3.66 3.14
N TRP A 126 10.19 3.28 2.02
CA TRP A 126 10.90 2.70 0.89
C TRP A 126 10.94 3.68 -0.28
N THR A 127 12.06 3.67 -1.00
CA THR A 127 12.17 4.35 -2.28
C THR A 127 11.46 3.57 -3.38
N GLN A 128 11.18 4.22 -4.49
CA GLN A 128 10.57 3.56 -5.65
C GLN A 128 11.45 2.41 -6.16
N ASP A 129 12.77 2.62 -6.27
CA ASP A 129 13.71 1.58 -6.71
C ASP A 129 13.68 0.34 -5.81
N GLN A 130 13.53 0.54 -4.49
CA GLN A 130 13.42 -0.56 -3.53
C GLN A 130 12.12 -1.34 -3.71
N MET A 131 11.01 -0.64 -3.94
CA MET A 131 9.72 -1.28 -4.22
C MET A 131 9.74 -2.05 -5.53
N GLU A 132 10.28 -1.44 -6.59
CA GLU A 132 10.42 -2.08 -7.91
C GLU A 132 11.24 -3.36 -7.83
N PHE A 133 12.38 -3.33 -7.15
CA PHE A 133 13.23 -4.51 -6.98
C PHE A 133 12.49 -5.64 -6.26
N GLN A 134 11.86 -5.32 -5.14
CA GLN A 134 11.16 -6.32 -4.34
C GLN A 134 9.98 -6.95 -5.10
N VAL A 135 9.18 -6.12 -5.80
CA VAL A 135 8.05 -6.63 -6.60
C VAL A 135 8.56 -7.47 -7.76
N HIS A 136 9.62 -7.04 -8.43
CA HIS A 136 10.24 -7.83 -9.50
C HIS A 136 10.67 -9.21 -8.99
N ALA A 137 11.35 -9.30 -7.83
CA ALA A 137 11.74 -10.57 -7.23
C ALA A 137 10.53 -11.46 -6.91
N LEU A 138 9.46 -10.88 -6.33
CA LEU A 138 8.23 -11.61 -6.00
C LEU A 138 7.50 -12.13 -7.24
N LEU A 139 7.51 -11.36 -8.32
CA LEU A 139 6.84 -11.76 -9.56
C LEU A 139 7.64 -12.81 -10.32
N GLN A 140 8.97 -12.80 -10.28
CA GLN A 140 9.79 -13.84 -10.93
C GLN A 140 9.50 -15.25 -10.42
N ASP A 141 9.15 -15.39 -9.15
CA ASP A 141 8.76 -16.69 -8.56
C ASP A 141 7.36 -17.13 -9.01
N ALA A 142 6.52 -16.21 -9.46
CA ALA A 142 5.16 -16.48 -9.92
C ALA A 142 5.15 -16.72 -11.44
N SER A 143 5.37 -17.92 -11.89
CA SER A 143 5.58 -18.38 -13.29
C SER A 143 4.51 -18.04 -14.36
N ARG A 144 3.81 -16.91 -14.27
CA ARG A 144 2.76 -16.45 -15.20
C ARG A 144 3.00 -15.00 -15.60
N PHE A 145 3.78 -14.78 -16.64
CA PHE A 145 4.09 -13.45 -17.14
C PHE A 145 3.25 -13.13 -18.38
N SER A 146 2.59 -11.97 -18.38
CA SER A 146 1.87 -11.43 -19.53
C SER A 146 2.78 -10.67 -20.48
N CYS A 147 3.84 -10.04 -19.94
CA CYS A 147 4.80 -9.26 -20.69
C CYS A 147 6.09 -10.09 -20.87
N GLN A 148 6.29 -10.65 -22.05
CA GLN A 148 7.57 -11.26 -22.39
C GLN A 148 8.51 -10.18 -22.96
N PRO A 149 9.64 -9.92 -22.32
CA PRO A 149 10.70 -9.13 -22.95
C PRO A 149 11.22 -9.91 -24.14
N GLY A 150 11.46 -9.19 -25.25
CA GLY A 150 12.04 -9.79 -26.44
C GLY A 150 13.35 -10.52 -26.12
N PRO A 151 13.63 -11.68 -26.78
CA PRO A 151 14.77 -12.55 -26.44
C PRO A 151 16.15 -11.93 -26.54
N SER A 152 16.26 -10.70 -27.09
CA SER A 152 17.54 -10.01 -27.30
C SER A 152 17.98 -9.07 -26.17
N GLU A 153 17.14 -8.76 -25.17
CA GLU A 153 17.45 -7.72 -24.19
C GLU A 153 18.03 -8.22 -22.86
N TRP A 154 17.89 -9.51 -22.57
CA TRP A 154 18.42 -10.10 -21.32
C TRP A 154 19.92 -10.41 -21.34
N GLN A 155 20.57 -10.37 -22.52
CA GLN A 155 21.96 -10.80 -22.71
C GLN A 155 22.99 -9.66 -22.79
N ARG A 156 22.59 -8.39 -22.58
CA ARG A 156 23.53 -7.26 -22.61
C ARG A 156 23.82 -6.67 -21.25
#